data_ec7f1ebf1727991c9c7315e356ba547d
#
_entry.id   ec7f1ebf1727991c9c7315e356ba547d
#
_cell.length_a   1.000
_cell.length_b   1.000
_cell.length_c   1.000
_cell.angle_alpha   90.00
_cell.angle_beta   90.00
_cell.angle_gamma   90.00
#
_symmetry.space_group_name_H-M   'P 1'
#
loop_
_entity.id
_entity.type
_entity.pdbx_description
1 polymer ?
#
loop_
_entity_poly.entity_id
_entity_poly.type
_entity_poly.pdbx_seq_one_letter_code
_entity_poly.pdbx_strand_id
1 'polypeptide(L)'
;MDWSKAFALNSRAGRKVRDVVDRSWASRAERAGVAPLETPEEEDDDELIVHLPFSTDVAISGILLSTDSDGTAPTQLRAFANRPEFDFSSANSAAPSQAWHTESDPGALREHLTRRSRFARTSSLSLHFPSSYSGTSTRMCATLHPPGPLVSS
;
A
#
# COMPACT_ATOMS: atom_id res chain seq x y z
N MET A 1 -11.18 6.32 7.41
CA MET A 1 -11.05 5.51 6.16
C MET A 1 -12.43 5.22 5.62
N ASP A 2 -12.65 5.48 4.37
CA ASP A 2 -13.91 5.14 3.70
C ASP A 2 -13.74 3.80 2.97
N TRP A 3 -13.98 2.70 3.69
CA TRP A 3 -13.79 1.36 3.15
C TRP A 3 -14.71 1.02 1.98
N SER A 4 -15.86 1.70 1.88
CA SER A 4 -16.79 1.44 0.78
C SER A 4 -16.24 1.87 -0.58
N LYS A 5 -15.29 2.78 -0.59
CA LYS A 5 -14.62 3.30 -1.80
C LYS A 5 -13.18 2.84 -1.92
N ALA A 6 -12.66 2.08 -0.96
CA ALA A 6 -11.32 1.51 -1.05
C ALA A 6 -11.32 0.34 -2.05
N PHE A 7 -10.27 0.25 -2.87
CA PHE A 7 -10.16 -0.83 -3.84
C PHE A 7 -8.71 -1.19 -4.13
N ALA A 8 -8.53 -2.35 -4.72
CA ALA A 8 -7.25 -2.78 -5.27
C ALA A 8 -7.45 -3.17 -6.73
N LEU A 9 -6.53 -2.78 -7.59
CA LEU A 9 -6.51 -3.16 -9.01
C LEU A 9 -5.49 -4.27 -9.22
N ASN A 10 -5.89 -5.28 -10.00
CA ASN A 10 -5.11 -6.49 -10.27
C ASN A 10 -4.88 -7.35 -9.02
N SER A 11 -5.80 -7.27 -8.07
CA SER A 11 -5.77 -8.12 -6.89
C SER A 11 -6.55 -9.40 -7.15
N ARG A 12 -6.06 -10.50 -6.58
CA ARG A 12 -6.73 -11.79 -6.66
C ARG A 12 -8.14 -11.71 -6.07
N ALA A 13 -9.10 -12.38 -6.73
CA ALA A 13 -10.48 -12.40 -6.29
C ALA A 13 -10.61 -12.93 -4.85
N GLY A 14 -11.55 -12.35 -4.09
CA GLY A 14 -11.77 -12.72 -2.71
C GLY A 14 -10.87 -12.01 -1.69
N ARG A 15 -9.88 -11.24 -2.14
CA ARG A 15 -9.04 -10.43 -1.24
C ARG A 15 -9.67 -9.07 -1.07
N LYS A 16 -9.75 -8.60 0.17
CA LYS A 16 -10.32 -7.31 0.51
C LYS A 16 -9.25 -6.39 1.07
N VAL A 17 -9.20 -5.16 0.58
CA VAL A 17 -8.26 -4.15 1.07
C VAL A 17 -8.41 -3.94 2.57
N ARG A 18 -9.66 -3.88 3.07
CA ARG A 18 -9.93 -3.69 4.49
C ARG A 18 -9.28 -4.75 5.36
N ASP A 19 -9.34 -6.01 4.95
CA ASP A 19 -8.80 -7.12 5.74
C ASP A 19 -7.28 -7.04 5.92
N VAL A 20 -6.62 -6.35 4.98
CA VAL A 20 -5.16 -6.24 4.97
C VAL A 20 -4.67 -4.95 5.64
N VAL A 21 -5.41 -3.86 5.48
CA VAL A 21 -4.99 -2.52 5.91
C VAL A 21 -5.65 -2.07 7.21
N ASP A 22 -6.88 -2.52 7.50
CA ASP A 22 -7.62 -2.14 8.71
C ASP A 22 -7.09 -2.92 9.92
N ARG A 23 -5.90 -2.55 10.37
CA ARG A 23 -5.22 -3.22 11.48
C ARG A 23 -4.78 -2.18 12.49
N SER A 24 -4.86 -2.55 13.77
CA SER A 24 -4.31 -1.68 14.82
C SER A 24 -2.79 -1.63 14.69
N TRP A 25 -2.21 -0.49 15.05
CA TRP A 25 -0.75 -0.36 15.04
C TRP A 25 -0.09 -1.40 15.96
N ALA A 26 -0.74 -1.73 17.08
CA ALA A 26 -0.23 -2.74 18.02
C ALA A 26 -0.13 -4.13 17.40
N SER A 27 -1.01 -4.48 16.48
CA SER A 27 -1.03 -5.79 15.81
C SER A 27 -0.36 -5.80 14.44
N ARG A 28 0.38 -4.75 14.10
CA ARG A 28 0.96 -4.55 12.75
C ARG A 28 1.87 -5.69 12.28
N ALA A 29 2.53 -6.38 13.20
CA ALA A 29 3.43 -7.47 12.86
C ALA A 29 2.73 -8.83 12.74
N GLU A 30 1.47 -8.93 13.15
CA GLU A 30 0.74 -10.19 13.12
C GLU A 30 0.27 -10.52 11.71
N ARG A 31 0.66 -11.70 11.23
CA ARG A 31 0.28 -12.21 9.91
C ARG A 31 -0.68 -13.40 9.99
N ALA A 32 -0.80 -14.01 11.16
CA ALA A 32 -1.65 -15.20 11.34
C ALA A 32 -3.11 -14.87 11.02
N GLY A 33 -3.71 -15.65 10.15
CA GLY A 33 -5.11 -15.45 9.73
C GLY A 33 -5.35 -14.27 8.79
N VAL A 34 -4.30 -13.56 8.38
CA VAL A 34 -4.43 -12.43 7.45
C VAL A 34 -4.05 -12.88 6.05
N ALA A 35 -5.03 -12.84 5.13
CA ALA A 35 -4.77 -13.11 3.73
C ALA A 35 -4.17 -11.85 3.07
N PRO A 36 -2.95 -11.91 2.52
CA PRO A 36 -2.34 -10.75 1.91
C PRO A 36 -3.07 -10.33 0.62
N LEU A 37 -2.89 -9.08 0.22
CA LEU A 37 -3.21 -8.68 -1.16
C LEU A 37 -2.16 -9.29 -2.07
N GLU A 38 -2.60 -9.87 -3.18
CA GLU A 38 -1.71 -10.49 -4.14
C GLU A 38 -2.26 -10.39 -5.55
N THR A 39 -1.37 -10.32 -6.53
CA THR A 39 -1.75 -10.40 -7.94
C THR A 39 -2.02 -11.85 -8.32
N PRO A 40 -2.89 -12.10 -9.32
CA PRO A 40 -3.13 -13.47 -9.78
C PRO A 40 -1.86 -14.06 -10.40
N GLU A 41 -1.39 -15.21 -9.89
CA GLU A 41 -0.20 -15.87 -10.39
C GLU A 41 -0.34 -16.34 -11.84
N GLU A 42 -1.56 -16.71 -12.22
CA GLU A 42 -1.87 -17.26 -13.54
C GLU A 42 -1.70 -16.24 -14.67
N GLU A 43 -1.76 -14.95 -14.34
CA GLU A 43 -1.71 -13.89 -15.35
C GLU A 43 -0.30 -13.34 -15.60
N ASP A 44 0.66 -13.75 -14.78
CA ASP A 44 2.06 -13.35 -14.91
C ASP A 44 2.24 -11.82 -14.91
N ASP A 45 1.36 -11.11 -14.20
CA ASP A 45 1.33 -9.65 -14.07
C ASP A 45 1.42 -9.30 -12.60
N ASP A 46 2.54 -8.72 -12.22
CA ASP A 46 2.85 -8.40 -10.82
C ASP A 46 2.60 -6.94 -10.45
N GLU A 47 1.99 -6.15 -11.31
CA GLU A 47 1.63 -4.77 -11.00
C GLU A 47 0.37 -4.72 -10.15
N LEU A 48 0.41 -3.97 -9.05
CA LEU A 48 -0.68 -3.87 -8.08
C LEU A 48 -0.91 -2.42 -7.69
N ILE A 49 -2.17 -2.00 -7.60
CA ILE A 49 -2.56 -0.69 -7.07
C ILE A 49 -3.54 -0.89 -5.91
N VAL A 50 -3.33 -0.15 -4.84
CA VAL A 50 -4.24 -0.08 -3.69
C VAL A 50 -4.66 1.36 -3.50
N HIS A 51 -5.97 1.63 -3.49
CA HIS A 51 -6.52 2.96 -3.30
C HIS A 51 -7.26 3.06 -1.97
N LEU A 52 -6.86 4.01 -1.14
CA LEU A 52 -7.36 4.20 0.22
C LEU A 52 -7.92 5.61 0.39
N PRO A 53 -9.23 5.82 0.25
CA PRO A 53 -9.84 7.11 0.52
C PRO A 53 -10.15 7.27 2.02
N PHE A 54 -9.98 8.48 2.51
CA PHE A 54 -10.27 8.81 3.91
C PHE A 54 -11.54 9.65 3.99
N SER A 55 -12.34 9.44 5.03
CA SER A 55 -13.56 10.23 5.25
C SER A 55 -13.25 11.64 5.74
N THR A 56 -12.08 11.85 6.33
CA THR A 56 -11.55 13.17 6.72
C THR A 56 -10.08 13.21 6.35
N ASP A 57 -9.51 14.40 6.19
CA ASP A 57 -8.08 14.52 5.95
C ASP A 57 -7.28 13.97 7.13
N VAL A 58 -6.23 13.23 6.83
CA VAL A 58 -5.35 12.64 7.85
C VAL A 58 -3.90 12.97 7.53
N ALA A 59 -3.06 12.94 8.57
CA ALA A 59 -1.62 13.00 8.41
C ALA A 59 -1.07 11.56 8.44
N ILE A 60 -0.28 11.21 7.43
CA ILE A 60 0.34 9.89 7.36
C ILE A 60 1.82 10.02 7.65
N SER A 61 2.30 9.32 8.67
CA SER A 61 3.70 9.35 9.10
C SER A 61 4.56 8.27 8.45
N GLY A 62 3.95 7.18 8.03
CA GLY A 62 4.68 6.09 7.42
C GLY A 62 3.76 5.01 6.89
N ILE A 63 4.33 4.17 6.05
CA ILE A 63 3.66 3.01 5.46
C ILE A 63 4.47 1.78 5.82
N LEU A 64 3.86 0.87 6.55
CA LEU A 64 4.51 -0.36 6.98
C LEU A 64 4.14 -1.47 6.01
N LEU A 65 5.15 -2.09 5.39
CA LEU A 65 4.96 -3.23 4.52
C LEU A 65 5.44 -4.50 5.20
N SER A 66 4.64 -5.54 5.11
CA SER A 66 5.01 -6.89 5.50
C SER A 66 4.97 -7.76 4.26
N THR A 67 6.07 -8.40 3.93
CA THR A 67 6.27 -9.17 2.71
C THR A 67 6.79 -10.56 3.02
N ASP A 68 6.67 -11.46 2.04
CA ASP A 68 7.14 -12.84 2.18
C ASP A 68 8.53 -13.01 1.53
N SER A 69 9.20 -14.11 1.88
CA SER A 69 10.57 -14.39 1.41
C SER A 69 10.63 -15.25 0.15
N ASP A 70 9.52 -15.36 -0.58
CA ASP A 70 9.38 -16.25 -1.73
C ASP A 70 9.51 -15.54 -3.09
N GLY A 71 10.02 -14.31 -3.10
CA GLY A 71 10.16 -13.52 -4.33
C GLY A 71 8.93 -12.66 -4.65
N THR A 72 7.85 -12.77 -3.88
CA THR A 72 6.63 -11.99 -4.11
C THR A 72 6.69 -10.59 -3.52
N ALA A 73 7.77 -10.24 -2.82
CA ALA A 73 7.94 -8.89 -2.30
C ALA A 73 8.02 -7.87 -3.45
N PRO A 74 7.33 -6.73 -3.33
CA PRO A 74 7.44 -5.69 -4.35
C PRO A 74 8.84 -5.07 -4.34
N THR A 75 9.31 -4.65 -5.52
CA THR A 75 10.63 -4.01 -5.67
C THR A 75 10.60 -2.54 -5.32
N GLN A 76 9.43 -1.92 -5.43
CA GLN A 76 9.26 -0.49 -5.25
C GLN A 76 7.87 -0.21 -4.69
N LEU A 77 7.79 0.80 -3.82
CA LEU A 77 6.54 1.37 -3.36
C LEU A 77 6.47 2.81 -3.85
N ARG A 78 5.41 3.16 -4.58
CA ARG A 78 5.14 4.52 -5.05
C ARG A 78 3.83 4.98 -4.42
N ALA A 79 3.86 6.12 -3.71
CA ALA A 79 2.70 6.65 -3.02
C ALA A 79 2.24 7.95 -3.68
N PHE A 80 0.92 8.04 -3.89
CA PHE A 80 0.27 9.20 -4.50
C PHE A 80 -0.77 9.73 -3.53
N ALA A 81 -0.58 10.95 -3.04
CA ALA A 81 -1.51 11.59 -2.13
C ALA A 81 -2.53 12.44 -2.90
N ASN A 82 -3.77 12.41 -2.42
CA ASN A 82 -4.83 13.31 -2.90
C ASN A 82 -5.21 13.13 -4.37
N ARG A 83 -5.21 11.88 -4.83
CA ARG A 83 -5.68 11.51 -6.17
C ARG A 83 -7.00 10.75 -6.04
N PRO A 84 -8.16 11.41 -6.19
CA PRO A 84 -9.45 10.75 -5.98
C PRO A 84 -9.76 9.68 -7.02
N GLU A 85 -9.22 9.81 -8.23
CA GLU A 85 -9.31 8.81 -9.29
C GLU A 85 -7.90 8.33 -9.62
N PHE A 86 -7.71 7.02 -9.57
CA PHE A 86 -6.38 6.44 -9.76
C PHE A 86 -6.47 5.07 -10.43
N ASP A 87 -5.70 4.91 -11.49
CA ASP A 87 -5.59 3.67 -12.25
C ASP A 87 -4.16 3.46 -12.73
N PHE A 88 -3.91 2.38 -13.50
CA PHE A 88 -2.58 2.09 -14.01
C PHE A 88 -2.04 3.18 -14.95
N SER A 89 -2.92 3.80 -15.72
CA SER A 89 -2.53 4.91 -16.59
C SER A 89 -2.02 6.09 -15.76
N SER A 90 -2.75 6.47 -14.70
CA SER A 90 -2.32 7.53 -13.78
C SER A 90 -1.02 7.17 -13.07
N ALA A 91 -0.88 5.92 -12.62
CA ALA A 91 0.31 5.46 -11.91
C ALA A 91 1.56 5.53 -12.78
N ASN A 92 1.43 5.26 -14.06
CA ASN A 92 2.56 5.23 -14.98
C ASN A 92 2.87 6.58 -15.64
N SER A 93 1.95 7.53 -15.60
CA SER A 93 2.13 8.85 -16.22
C SER A 93 2.39 9.98 -15.22
N ALA A 94 2.01 9.82 -13.96
CA ALA A 94 2.15 10.85 -12.94
C ALA A 94 3.38 10.61 -12.06
N ALA A 95 3.98 11.69 -11.56
CA ALA A 95 5.03 11.60 -10.57
C ALA A 95 4.44 11.26 -9.20
N PRO A 96 5.01 10.29 -8.46
CA PRO A 96 4.53 9.98 -7.13
C PRO A 96 4.82 11.11 -6.14
N SER A 97 4.00 11.20 -5.10
CA SER A 97 4.28 12.11 -3.98
C SER A 97 5.57 11.70 -3.27
N GLN A 98 5.79 10.40 -3.17
CA GLN A 98 7.04 9.83 -2.67
C GLN A 98 7.18 8.39 -3.19
N ALA A 99 8.42 7.95 -3.39
CA ALA A 99 8.70 6.58 -3.81
C ALA A 99 9.86 6.01 -2.99
N TRP A 100 9.80 4.70 -2.73
CA TRP A 100 10.84 3.97 -2.02
C TRP A 100 11.21 2.73 -2.81
N HIS A 101 12.49 2.43 -2.86
CA HIS A 101 12.96 1.11 -3.26
C HIS A 101 12.87 0.21 -2.05
N THR A 102 12.16 -0.91 -2.19
CA THR A 102 12.12 -1.90 -1.13
C THR A 102 13.39 -2.73 -1.19
N GLU A 103 13.88 -3.12 -0.02
CA GLU A 103 15.06 -3.98 -0.01
C GLU A 103 14.66 -5.42 -0.33
N SER A 104 15.61 -6.15 -0.93
CA SER A 104 15.43 -7.55 -1.28
C SER A 104 15.56 -8.49 -0.08
N ASP A 105 15.52 -7.96 1.14
CA ASP A 105 15.52 -8.76 2.36
C ASP A 105 14.10 -9.25 2.63
N PRO A 106 13.76 -10.42 2.13
CA PRO A 106 12.37 -10.88 2.15
C PRO A 106 11.98 -11.35 3.55
N GLY A 107 10.69 -11.23 3.85
CA GLY A 107 10.15 -11.55 5.15
C GLY A 107 10.31 -10.45 6.18
N ALA A 108 10.78 -9.28 5.77
CA ALA A 108 10.98 -8.16 6.67
C ALA A 108 9.69 -7.35 6.82
N LEU A 109 9.43 -6.94 8.05
CA LEU A 109 8.44 -5.92 8.35
C LEU A 109 9.18 -4.58 8.36
N ARG A 110 8.90 -3.72 7.38
CA ARG A 110 9.63 -2.46 7.23
C ARG A 110 8.69 -1.27 7.14
N GLU A 111 9.02 -0.23 7.90
CA GLU A 111 8.31 1.04 7.84
C GLU A 111 9.01 1.98 6.85
N HIS A 112 8.21 2.56 5.96
CA HIS A 112 8.64 3.56 5.01
C HIS A 112 8.13 4.91 5.49
N LEU A 113 9.04 5.73 6.02
CA LEU A 113 8.70 7.04 6.59
C LEU A 113 8.33 8.02 5.48
N THR A 114 7.23 8.72 5.66
CA THR A 114 6.74 9.70 4.70
C THR A 114 7.30 11.08 4.97
N ARG A 115 7.45 11.87 3.90
CA ARG A 115 7.79 13.28 4.03
C ARG A 115 6.58 14.05 4.51
N ARG A 116 6.70 14.68 5.65
CA ARG A 116 5.60 15.41 6.30
C ARG A 116 4.94 16.43 5.37
N SER A 117 5.73 17.15 4.59
CA SER A 117 5.23 18.18 3.68
C SER A 117 4.31 17.63 2.59
N ARG A 118 4.41 16.34 2.28
CA ARG A 118 3.64 15.70 1.21
C ARG A 118 2.42 14.94 1.70
N PHE A 119 2.40 14.56 2.97
CA PHE A 119 1.37 13.68 3.53
C PHE A 119 0.69 14.28 4.76
N ALA A 120 0.87 15.58 5.03
CA ALA A 120 0.30 16.24 6.20
C ALA A 120 -1.22 16.37 6.11
N ARG A 121 -1.76 16.54 4.90
CA ARG A 121 -3.19 16.63 4.64
C ARG A 121 -3.55 15.66 3.52
N THR A 122 -3.91 14.46 3.89
CA THR A 122 -4.17 13.40 2.92
C THR A 122 -5.64 13.01 2.94
N SER A 123 -6.34 13.27 1.86
CA SER A 123 -7.74 12.88 1.67
C SER A 123 -7.86 11.51 1.02
N SER A 124 -6.84 11.07 0.27
CA SER A 124 -6.74 9.73 -0.28
C SER A 124 -5.27 9.37 -0.46
N LEU A 125 -4.99 8.08 -0.38
CA LEU A 125 -3.66 7.53 -0.59
C LEU A 125 -3.76 6.40 -1.59
N SER A 126 -3.00 6.48 -2.68
CA SER A 126 -2.89 5.41 -3.65
C SER A 126 -1.48 4.84 -3.60
N LEU A 127 -1.40 3.52 -3.46
CA LEU A 127 -0.14 2.80 -3.41
C LEU A 127 0.02 2.01 -4.71
N HIS A 128 1.15 2.21 -5.38
CA HIS A 128 1.48 1.54 -6.62
C HIS A 128 2.72 0.67 -6.42
N PHE A 129 2.58 -0.60 -6.74
CA PHE A 129 3.65 -1.59 -6.71
C PHE A 129 3.91 -2.04 -8.15
N PRO A 130 4.90 -1.46 -8.84
CA PRO A 130 5.07 -1.72 -10.28
C PRO A 130 5.57 -3.12 -10.61
N SER A 131 6.31 -3.75 -9.71
CA SER A 131 6.87 -5.08 -9.96
C SER A 131 7.27 -5.77 -8.66
N SER A 132 7.52 -7.07 -8.76
CA SER A 132 8.05 -7.89 -7.68
C SER A 132 9.45 -8.40 -8.02
N TYR A 133 10.16 -8.94 -7.03
CA TYR A 133 11.48 -9.53 -7.26
C TYR A 133 11.43 -10.78 -8.13
N SER A 134 10.34 -11.56 -8.04
CA SER A 134 10.13 -12.72 -8.91
C SER A 134 9.77 -12.32 -10.35
N GLY A 135 9.18 -11.14 -10.54
CA GLY A 135 8.68 -10.70 -11.84
C GLY A 135 7.35 -11.34 -12.26
N THR A 136 6.75 -12.16 -11.42
CA THR A 136 5.53 -12.91 -11.77
C THR A 136 4.33 -12.55 -10.91
N SER A 137 4.52 -12.35 -9.60
CA SER A 137 3.42 -11.96 -8.71
C SER A 137 3.92 -11.12 -7.55
N THR A 138 3.04 -10.24 -7.06
CA THR A 138 3.29 -9.40 -5.89
C THR A 138 2.34 -9.81 -4.77
N ARG A 139 2.87 -9.93 -3.56
CA ARG A 139 2.11 -10.25 -2.35
C ARG A 139 2.56 -9.36 -1.21
N MET A 140 1.61 -8.73 -0.50
CA MET A 140 1.96 -7.82 0.57
C MET A 140 0.80 -7.60 1.56
N CYS A 141 1.15 -7.19 2.78
CA CYS A 141 0.27 -6.55 3.74
C CYS A 141 0.80 -5.15 4.03
N ALA A 142 -0.09 -4.19 4.22
CA ALA A 142 0.28 -2.82 4.50
C ALA A 142 -0.47 -2.29 5.72
N THR A 143 0.21 -1.48 6.53
CA THR A 143 -0.40 -0.79 7.67
C THR A 143 0.07 0.65 7.64
N LEU A 144 -0.85 1.60 7.82
CA LEU A 144 -0.48 3.01 7.89
C LEU A 144 -0.07 3.36 9.32
N HIS A 145 1.05 4.06 9.47
CA HIS A 145 1.52 4.57 10.76
C HIS A 145 0.62 5.71 11.19
N PRO A 146 0.09 5.68 12.45
CA PRO A 146 -1.35 5.75 12.62
C PRO A 146 -1.88 6.90 11.82
N PRO A 147 -2.89 6.67 10.97
CA PRO A 147 -3.57 7.78 10.33
C PRO A 147 -4.25 8.56 11.44
N GLY A 148 -3.61 9.63 11.88
CA GLY A 148 -4.18 10.51 12.88
C GLY A 148 -4.98 11.61 12.23
N PRO A 149 -5.95 12.22 12.94
CA PRO A 149 -6.54 13.44 12.49
C PRO A 149 -5.45 14.51 12.36
N LEU A 150 -5.66 15.49 11.46
CA LEU A 150 -4.79 16.64 11.39
C LEU A 150 -4.79 17.34 12.73
N VAL A 151 -3.65 17.32 13.40
CA VAL A 151 -3.46 18.11 14.59
C VAL A 151 -2.81 19.40 14.13
N SER A 152 -3.50 20.50 14.33
CA SER A 152 -2.90 21.81 14.17
C SER A 152 -1.96 22.02 15.34
N SER A 153 -0.75 21.71 15.13
CA SER A 153 0.28 22.00 16.13
C SER A 153 1.32 22.92 15.56
#